data_f6b4e08106e9fef168e3c4cbfb3927a6
#
_entry.id   f6b4e08106e9fef168e3c4cbfb3927a6
#
_cell.length_a   1.000
_cell.length_b   1.000
_cell.length_c   1.000
_cell.angle_alpha   90.00
_cell.angle_beta   90.00
_cell.angle_gamma   90.00
#
_symmetry.space_group_name_H-M   'P 1'
#
loop_
_entity.id
_entity.type
_entity.pdbx_description
1 polymer ?
#
loop_
_entity_poly.entity_id
_entity_poly.type
_entity_poly.pdbx_seq_one_letter_code
_entity_poly.pdbx_strand_id
1 'polypeptide(L)'
;MAIGQSIQSSVAQGLAGRDLLTLHDVTPAEVRWLVDTGLASKRGELGASRPLEGKSVALLFLKPSTRTRVAFEVAVASLGGHPVCLQGGEMQLARGETIGDTGRVLSQLVDGVVIRAFAHRDVEELAAAASVPVINGLTDLLHPSQALADLLTLRERFGRLEGLRVAYVGDGCNVCHSLCFAAAKTGMELRVASPEGYEPRAEVLAAARGDARTTGGRVLVVRDPREAVEGADAVYTDTWVSMGFEAGADARRRALQSYRVDGALMALAAPHAIFMHDLPAHRGEEVTDEVMDGPASVVFTQAGNRLHAAKALLAAVV
;
A
#
# COMPACT_ATOMS: atom_id res chain seq x y z
N MET A 1 3.88 -0.24 31.77
CA MET A 1 2.62 -0.59 31.05
C MET A 1 1.73 0.63 30.84
N ALA A 2 1.44 1.49 31.83
CA ALA A 2 0.53 2.65 31.69
C ALA A 2 0.94 3.73 30.66
N ILE A 3 2.24 4.05 30.55
CA ILE A 3 2.73 5.08 29.59
C ILE A 3 2.59 4.62 28.14
N GLY A 4 2.83 3.34 27.85
CA GLY A 4 2.66 2.79 26.50
C GLY A 4 1.20 2.76 26.05
N GLN A 5 0.25 2.48 26.93
CA GLN A 5 -1.18 2.53 26.63
C GLN A 5 -1.69 3.96 26.39
N SER A 6 -1.16 4.94 27.13
CA SER A 6 -1.51 6.36 26.96
C SER A 6 -1.00 6.91 25.61
N ILE A 7 0.20 6.53 25.16
CA ILE A 7 0.74 6.95 23.88
C ILE A 7 -0.03 6.28 22.72
N GLN A 8 -0.36 5.00 22.82
CA GLN A 8 -1.18 4.30 21.83
C GLN A 8 -2.58 4.92 21.69
N SER A 9 -3.20 5.31 22.81
CA SER A 9 -4.49 5.99 22.80
C SER A 9 -4.42 7.38 22.13
N SER A 10 -3.35 8.15 22.37
CA SER A 10 -3.19 9.48 21.77
C SER A 10 -2.90 9.41 20.25
N VAL A 11 -2.16 8.41 19.79
CA VAL A 11 -1.90 8.19 18.36
C VAL A 11 -3.18 7.80 17.62
N ALA A 12 -3.96 6.90 18.19
CA ALA A 12 -5.26 6.51 17.61
C ALA A 12 -6.21 7.71 17.51
N GLN A 13 -6.30 8.55 18.57
CA GLN A 13 -7.10 9.78 18.57
C GLN A 13 -6.63 10.78 17.52
N GLY A 14 -5.33 10.84 17.22
CA GLY A 14 -4.77 11.72 16.21
C GLY A 14 -5.13 11.33 14.77
N LEU A 15 -5.53 10.08 14.51
CA LEU A 15 -5.94 9.59 13.19
C LEU A 15 -7.46 9.66 12.98
N ALA A 16 -8.26 9.67 14.04
CA ALA A 16 -9.71 9.63 13.96
C ALA A 16 -10.27 10.83 13.15
N GLY A 17 -11.12 10.54 12.19
CA GLY A 17 -11.74 11.53 11.31
C GLY A 17 -10.82 12.12 10.24
N ARG A 18 -9.55 11.70 10.16
CA ARG A 18 -8.61 12.18 9.13
C ARG A 18 -8.69 11.36 7.87
N ASP A 19 -8.43 12.01 6.74
CA ASP A 19 -8.16 11.33 5.48
C ASP A 19 -6.83 10.57 5.54
N LEU A 20 -6.75 9.46 4.80
CA LEU A 20 -5.52 8.72 4.60
C LEU A 20 -5.28 8.50 3.10
N LEU A 21 -4.71 9.50 2.45
CA LEU A 21 -4.48 9.50 1.00
C LEU A 21 -3.07 8.98 0.66
N THR A 22 -2.10 9.19 1.56
CA THR A 22 -0.71 8.78 1.41
C THR A 22 -0.08 8.49 2.77
N LEU A 23 0.99 7.66 2.80
CA LEU A 23 1.81 7.49 4.01
C LEU A 23 2.71 8.71 4.28
N HIS A 24 2.82 9.65 3.34
CA HIS A 24 3.51 10.93 3.59
C HIS A 24 2.81 11.75 4.67
N ASP A 25 1.48 11.75 4.69
CA ASP A 25 0.67 12.59 5.59
C ASP A 25 0.58 12.07 7.04
N VAL A 26 1.10 10.87 7.29
CA VAL A 26 1.12 10.27 8.63
C VAL A 26 2.51 10.29 9.23
N THR A 27 2.57 10.40 10.55
CA THR A 27 3.83 10.39 11.28
C THR A 27 4.43 8.98 11.39
N PRO A 28 5.75 8.84 11.66
CA PRO A 28 6.36 7.54 11.93
C PRO A 28 5.70 6.77 13.10
N ALA A 29 5.16 7.48 14.09
CA ALA A 29 4.45 6.87 15.21
C ALA A 29 3.09 6.29 14.77
N GLU A 30 2.37 7.02 13.92
CA GLU A 30 1.10 6.56 13.35
C GLU A 30 1.30 5.36 12.43
N VAL A 31 2.33 5.34 11.59
CA VAL A 31 2.66 4.17 10.76
C VAL A 31 2.96 2.95 11.63
N ARG A 32 3.77 3.09 12.69
CA ARG A 32 4.04 2.00 13.62
C ARG A 32 2.76 1.50 14.29
N TRP A 33 1.91 2.42 14.74
CA TRP A 33 0.63 2.07 15.36
C TRP A 33 -0.28 1.29 14.38
N LEU A 34 -0.38 1.72 13.12
CA LEU A 34 -1.16 1.03 12.07
C LEU A 34 -0.63 -0.39 11.84
N VAL A 35 0.70 -0.56 11.78
CA VAL A 35 1.34 -1.87 11.61
C VAL A 35 1.06 -2.76 12.83
N ASP A 36 1.26 -2.28 14.04
CA ASP A 36 1.04 -3.06 15.28
C ASP A 36 -0.46 -3.42 15.43
N THR A 37 -1.37 -2.51 15.08
CA THR A 37 -2.82 -2.76 15.07
C THR A 37 -3.21 -3.81 14.02
N GLY A 38 -2.63 -3.76 12.82
CA GLY A 38 -2.83 -4.79 11.79
C GLY A 38 -2.37 -6.16 12.24
N LEU A 39 -1.21 -6.26 12.89
CA LEU A 39 -0.71 -7.53 13.47
C LEU A 39 -1.59 -8.01 14.63
N ALA A 40 -2.07 -7.14 15.48
CA ALA A 40 -3.02 -7.45 16.55
C ALA A 40 -4.34 -8.00 15.95
N SER A 41 -4.82 -7.38 14.86
CA SER A 41 -5.97 -7.89 14.09
C SER A 41 -5.74 -9.31 13.59
N LYS A 42 -4.55 -9.60 13.06
CA LYS A 42 -4.21 -10.94 12.55
C LYS A 42 -4.19 -12.00 13.65
N ARG A 43 -3.79 -11.63 14.87
CA ARG A 43 -3.83 -12.51 16.05
C ARG A 43 -5.23 -12.65 16.68
N GLY A 44 -6.23 -11.98 16.12
CA GLY A 44 -7.60 -12.00 16.66
C GLY A 44 -7.83 -11.07 17.87
N GLU A 45 -6.85 -10.24 18.23
CA GLU A 45 -6.89 -9.37 19.41
C GLU A 45 -7.82 -8.16 19.23
N LEU A 46 -8.18 -7.80 17.99
CA LEU A 46 -9.19 -6.76 17.70
C LEU A 46 -10.63 -7.30 17.73
N GLY A 47 -10.82 -8.63 17.81
CA GLY A 47 -12.10 -9.27 17.60
C GLY A 47 -13.18 -8.97 18.67
N ALA A 48 -12.80 -8.50 19.85
CA ALA A 48 -13.75 -8.11 20.91
C ALA A 48 -14.25 -6.67 20.77
N SER A 49 -13.50 -5.79 20.08
CA SER A 49 -13.95 -4.43 19.77
C SER A 49 -14.55 -4.42 18.36
N ARG A 50 -15.76 -3.88 18.25
CA ARG A 50 -16.45 -3.66 16.98
C ARG A 50 -16.44 -2.17 16.66
N PRO A 51 -15.29 -1.57 16.28
CA PRO A 51 -15.14 -0.11 16.19
C PRO A 51 -16.05 0.52 15.13
N LEU A 52 -16.56 -0.28 14.19
CA LEU A 52 -17.48 0.17 13.15
C LEU A 52 -18.94 -0.24 13.43
N GLU A 53 -19.30 -0.64 14.65
CA GLU A 53 -20.69 -0.99 14.97
C GLU A 53 -21.62 0.19 14.76
N GLY A 54 -22.68 -0.02 13.96
CA GLY A 54 -23.63 1.03 13.56
C GLY A 54 -23.15 1.96 12.47
N LYS A 55 -21.90 1.82 11.97
CA LYS A 55 -21.33 2.65 10.91
C LYS A 55 -21.44 2.00 9.54
N SER A 56 -21.57 2.82 8.51
CA SER A 56 -21.55 2.41 7.11
C SER A 56 -20.32 2.99 6.41
N VAL A 57 -19.64 2.21 5.56
CA VAL A 57 -18.48 2.67 4.81
C VAL A 57 -18.71 2.44 3.31
N ALA A 58 -18.65 3.51 2.51
CA ALA A 58 -18.72 3.41 1.07
C ALA A 58 -17.38 2.90 0.51
N LEU A 59 -17.46 1.88 -0.34
CA LEU A 59 -16.33 1.29 -1.05
C LEU A 59 -16.46 1.64 -2.54
N LEU A 60 -15.85 2.74 -2.94
CA LEU A 60 -15.99 3.35 -4.26
C LEU A 60 -14.89 2.84 -5.21
N PHE A 61 -15.25 2.02 -6.18
CA PHE A 61 -14.32 1.43 -7.15
C PHE A 61 -14.57 1.99 -8.57
N LEU A 62 -13.81 3.00 -8.96
CA LEU A 62 -13.81 3.54 -10.33
C LEU A 62 -12.98 2.69 -11.29
N LYS A 63 -12.19 1.74 -10.76
CA LYS A 63 -11.27 0.84 -11.44
C LYS A 63 -11.47 -0.58 -10.91
N PRO A 64 -11.48 -1.62 -11.77
CA PRO A 64 -11.65 -3.00 -11.32
C PRO A 64 -10.65 -3.41 -10.23
N SER A 65 -11.13 -4.18 -9.26
CA SER A 65 -10.30 -4.69 -8.16
C SER A 65 -10.95 -5.87 -7.48
N THR A 66 -10.25 -7.00 -7.44
CA THR A 66 -10.68 -8.17 -6.67
C THR A 66 -10.15 -8.10 -5.23
N ARG A 67 -8.83 -8.02 -5.09
CA ARG A 67 -8.16 -8.12 -3.78
C ARG A 67 -8.47 -6.95 -2.85
N THR A 68 -8.35 -5.71 -3.34
CA THR A 68 -8.64 -4.52 -2.51
C THR A 68 -10.10 -4.49 -2.11
N ARG A 69 -11.02 -4.80 -3.05
CA ARG A 69 -12.46 -4.85 -2.75
C ARG A 69 -12.77 -5.86 -1.66
N VAL A 70 -12.36 -7.11 -1.84
CA VAL A 70 -12.61 -8.18 -0.85
C VAL A 70 -11.98 -7.83 0.50
N ALA A 71 -10.74 -7.30 0.52
CA ALA A 71 -10.08 -6.95 1.77
C ALA A 71 -10.85 -5.89 2.55
N PHE A 72 -11.28 -4.78 1.93
CA PHE A 72 -12.04 -3.74 2.60
C PHE A 72 -13.46 -4.16 2.94
N GLU A 73 -14.15 -4.88 2.06
CA GLU A 73 -15.52 -5.38 2.30
C GLU A 73 -15.56 -6.30 3.52
N VAL A 74 -14.65 -7.28 3.57
CA VAL A 74 -14.51 -8.18 4.72
C VAL A 74 -14.02 -7.45 5.97
N ALA A 75 -13.13 -6.45 5.83
CA ALA A 75 -12.65 -5.66 6.96
C ALA A 75 -13.79 -4.88 7.62
N VAL A 76 -14.59 -4.14 6.85
CA VAL A 76 -15.74 -3.38 7.38
C VAL A 76 -16.70 -4.31 8.10
N ALA A 77 -17.13 -5.41 7.45
CA ALA A 77 -18.06 -6.37 8.03
C ALA A 77 -17.52 -6.99 9.33
N SER A 78 -16.24 -7.39 9.35
CA SER A 78 -15.63 -8.01 10.53
C SER A 78 -15.39 -7.05 11.70
N LEU A 79 -15.31 -5.74 11.43
CA LEU A 79 -15.26 -4.69 12.46
C LEU A 79 -16.64 -4.25 12.95
N GLY A 80 -17.72 -4.86 12.44
CA GLY A 80 -19.09 -4.62 12.86
C GLY A 80 -19.83 -3.58 12.01
N GLY A 81 -19.20 -3.04 10.97
CA GLY A 81 -19.79 -2.06 10.07
C GLY A 81 -20.54 -2.67 8.90
N HIS A 82 -21.16 -1.81 8.10
CA HIS A 82 -21.87 -2.15 6.88
C HIS A 82 -21.10 -1.63 5.64
N PRO A 83 -20.56 -2.49 4.76
CA PRO A 83 -19.92 -2.06 3.54
C PRO A 83 -20.96 -1.75 2.45
N VAL A 84 -20.85 -0.58 1.82
CA VAL A 84 -21.67 -0.17 0.67
C VAL A 84 -20.77 -0.14 -0.56
N CYS A 85 -20.80 -1.21 -1.36
CA CYS A 85 -19.96 -1.32 -2.56
C CYS A 85 -20.57 -0.55 -3.73
N LEU A 86 -19.82 0.38 -4.31
CA LEU A 86 -20.20 1.22 -5.43
C LEU A 86 -19.20 1.04 -6.58
N GLN A 87 -19.71 0.71 -7.77
CA GLN A 87 -18.89 0.57 -8.97
C GLN A 87 -19.08 1.77 -9.89
N GLY A 88 -17.98 2.34 -10.38
CA GLY A 88 -18.02 3.58 -11.16
C GLY A 88 -18.95 3.55 -12.38
N GLY A 89 -19.03 2.40 -13.07
CA GLY A 89 -19.93 2.23 -14.21
C GLY A 89 -21.44 2.24 -13.87
N GLU A 90 -21.80 2.04 -12.60
CA GLU A 90 -23.18 2.01 -12.10
C GLU A 90 -23.58 3.33 -11.42
N MET A 91 -22.60 4.23 -11.21
CA MET A 91 -22.79 5.50 -10.51
C MET A 91 -23.15 6.64 -11.46
N GLN A 92 -23.67 7.73 -10.88
CA GLN A 92 -23.96 8.96 -11.63
C GLN A 92 -22.69 9.65 -12.15
N LEU A 93 -21.52 9.34 -11.60
CA LEU A 93 -20.21 9.74 -12.15
C LEU A 93 -20.07 9.38 -13.63
N ALA A 94 -20.56 8.20 -14.05
CA ALA A 94 -20.58 7.78 -15.46
C ALA A 94 -21.53 8.63 -16.33
N ARG A 95 -22.38 9.45 -15.72
CA ARG A 95 -23.36 10.33 -16.36
C ARG A 95 -23.06 11.81 -16.18
N GLY A 96 -21.87 12.15 -15.65
CA GLY A 96 -21.40 13.52 -15.54
C GLY A 96 -21.56 14.20 -14.17
N GLU A 97 -21.93 13.44 -13.12
CA GLU A 97 -21.81 13.96 -11.75
C GLU A 97 -20.33 14.23 -11.42
N THR A 98 -20.07 15.30 -10.69
CA THR A 98 -18.68 15.61 -10.29
C THR A 98 -18.23 14.72 -9.12
N ILE A 99 -16.93 14.48 -9.02
CA ILE A 99 -16.32 13.78 -7.87
C ILE A 99 -16.65 14.52 -6.56
N GLY A 100 -16.58 15.86 -6.58
CA GLY A 100 -16.88 16.69 -5.42
C GLY A 100 -18.33 16.56 -4.97
N ASP A 101 -19.32 16.51 -5.88
CA ASP A 101 -20.73 16.33 -5.52
C ASP A 101 -20.97 14.92 -4.97
N THR A 102 -20.36 13.90 -5.57
CA THR A 102 -20.38 12.53 -5.03
C THR A 102 -19.84 12.50 -3.58
N GLY A 103 -18.73 13.21 -3.29
CA GLY A 103 -18.17 13.30 -1.94
C GLY A 103 -19.11 13.95 -0.94
N ARG A 104 -19.77 15.06 -1.33
CA ARG A 104 -20.76 15.75 -0.48
C ARG A 104 -21.98 14.87 -0.19
N VAL A 105 -22.50 14.18 -1.20
CA VAL A 105 -23.67 13.28 -1.04
C VAL A 105 -23.32 12.08 -0.17
N LEU A 106 -22.20 11.42 -0.42
CA LEU A 106 -21.78 10.26 0.37
C LEU A 106 -21.58 10.64 1.84
N SER A 107 -21.06 11.84 2.13
CA SER A 107 -20.87 12.33 3.50
C SER A 107 -22.18 12.48 4.31
N GLN A 108 -23.34 12.51 3.65
CA GLN A 108 -24.66 12.53 4.33
C GLN A 108 -25.21 11.12 4.58
N LEU A 109 -24.58 10.10 4.00
CA LEU A 109 -25.15 8.75 3.96
C LEU A 109 -24.27 7.70 4.65
N VAL A 110 -22.95 7.96 4.75
CA VAL A 110 -21.97 7.00 5.29
C VAL A 110 -20.98 7.68 6.25
N ASP A 111 -20.27 6.90 7.04
CA ASP A 111 -19.32 7.37 8.06
C ASP A 111 -17.87 7.41 7.57
N GLY A 112 -17.61 6.90 6.37
CA GLY A 112 -16.29 6.91 5.75
C GLY A 112 -16.33 6.42 4.30
N VAL A 113 -15.32 6.77 3.51
CA VAL A 113 -15.21 6.39 2.10
C VAL A 113 -13.85 5.76 1.85
N VAL A 114 -13.82 4.60 1.21
CA VAL A 114 -12.63 4.02 0.59
C VAL A 114 -12.76 4.20 -0.92
N ILE A 115 -11.80 4.86 -1.56
CA ILE A 115 -11.85 5.10 -3.00
C ILE A 115 -10.65 4.46 -3.71
N ARG A 116 -10.93 3.76 -4.83
CA ARG A 116 -9.93 3.33 -5.81
C ARG A 116 -10.22 4.01 -7.13
N ALA A 117 -9.33 4.90 -7.57
CA ALA A 117 -9.51 5.72 -8.77
C ALA A 117 -8.37 5.51 -9.79
N PHE A 118 -8.50 6.10 -10.97
CA PHE A 118 -7.42 6.20 -11.94
C PHE A 118 -6.47 7.34 -11.54
N ALA A 119 -6.94 8.57 -11.51
CA ALA A 119 -6.13 9.73 -11.18
C ALA A 119 -6.10 10.00 -9.67
N HIS A 120 -4.93 10.34 -9.13
CA HIS A 120 -4.79 10.69 -7.70
C HIS A 120 -5.58 11.94 -7.33
N ARG A 121 -5.64 12.93 -8.23
CA ARG A 121 -6.43 14.15 -8.07
C ARG A 121 -7.93 13.87 -7.79
N ASP A 122 -8.48 12.78 -8.33
CA ASP A 122 -9.88 12.44 -8.10
C ASP A 122 -10.13 12.06 -6.63
N VAL A 123 -9.13 11.42 -5.99
CA VAL A 123 -9.15 11.09 -4.57
C VAL A 123 -8.98 12.36 -3.72
N GLU A 124 -8.09 13.25 -4.12
CA GLU A 124 -7.88 14.56 -3.45
C GLU A 124 -9.13 15.43 -3.55
N GLU A 125 -9.78 15.50 -4.72
CA GLU A 125 -11.04 16.24 -4.93
C GLU A 125 -12.18 15.69 -4.07
N LEU A 126 -12.31 14.35 -4.00
CA LEU A 126 -13.33 13.72 -3.17
C LEU A 126 -13.07 14.01 -1.68
N ALA A 127 -11.83 13.87 -1.21
CA ALA A 127 -11.42 14.15 0.16
C ALA A 127 -11.67 15.61 0.54
N ALA A 128 -11.33 16.56 -0.32
CA ALA A 128 -11.56 17.98 -0.10
C ALA A 128 -13.07 18.35 -0.01
N ALA A 129 -13.95 17.58 -0.64
CA ALA A 129 -15.39 17.82 -0.67
C ALA A 129 -16.16 17.03 0.40
N ALA A 130 -15.62 15.90 0.86
CA ALA A 130 -16.23 15.05 1.87
C ALA A 130 -16.07 15.65 3.29
N SER A 131 -17.03 15.39 4.17
CA SER A 131 -16.94 15.69 5.60
C SER A 131 -16.73 14.43 6.46
N VAL A 132 -16.55 13.29 5.83
CA VAL A 132 -16.19 12.01 6.46
C VAL A 132 -14.82 11.57 5.97
N PRO A 133 -14.06 10.75 6.72
CA PRO A 133 -12.71 10.33 6.33
C PRO A 133 -12.69 9.57 5.00
N VAL A 134 -11.69 9.89 4.19
CA VAL A 134 -11.43 9.26 2.89
C VAL A 134 -10.13 8.45 2.96
N ILE A 135 -10.20 7.18 2.57
CA ILE A 135 -9.05 6.27 2.48
C ILE A 135 -8.74 6.01 1.01
N ASN A 136 -7.49 6.25 0.60
CA ASN A 136 -7.00 5.88 -0.72
C ASN A 136 -6.77 4.37 -0.82
N GLY A 137 -7.62 3.68 -1.57
CA GLY A 137 -7.50 2.26 -1.88
C GLY A 137 -6.50 1.93 -2.99
N LEU A 138 -6.25 2.84 -3.91
CA LEU A 138 -5.21 2.89 -4.97
C LEU A 138 -5.51 4.02 -5.96
N THR A 139 -4.45 4.63 -6.48
CA THR A 139 -4.48 5.54 -7.65
C THR A 139 -3.33 5.22 -8.61
N ASP A 140 -3.19 6.00 -9.68
CA ASP A 140 -2.01 5.98 -10.57
C ASP A 140 -0.72 6.39 -9.85
N LEU A 141 -0.83 7.20 -8.79
CA LEU A 141 0.32 7.73 -8.05
C LEU A 141 0.69 6.88 -6.83
N LEU A 142 -0.28 6.39 -6.06
CA LEU A 142 -0.05 5.79 -4.75
C LEU A 142 -0.96 4.57 -4.47
N HIS A 143 -0.46 3.66 -3.63
CA HIS A 143 -1.20 2.53 -3.06
C HIS A 143 -0.88 2.35 -1.56
N PRO A 144 -1.29 3.31 -0.68
CA PRO A 144 -0.88 3.31 0.73
C PRO A 144 -1.36 2.08 1.52
N SER A 145 -2.55 1.56 1.21
CA SER A 145 -3.07 0.35 1.86
C SER A 145 -2.26 -0.91 1.52
N GLN A 146 -1.64 -0.98 0.32
CA GLN A 146 -0.70 -2.04 -0.03
C GLN A 146 0.59 -1.89 0.76
N ALA A 147 1.19 -0.69 0.76
CA ALA A 147 2.43 -0.45 1.50
C ALA A 147 2.31 -0.78 2.99
N LEU A 148 1.14 -0.56 3.61
CA LEU A 148 0.87 -1.03 4.96
C LEU A 148 0.84 -2.56 5.06
N ALA A 149 0.24 -3.26 4.11
CA ALA A 149 0.26 -4.73 4.07
C ALA A 149 1.69 -5.28 3.90
N ASP A 150 2.53 -4.56 3.14
CA ASP A 150 3.93 -4.88 2.96
C ASP A 150 4.72 -4.71 4.27
N LEU A 151 4.49 -3.59 4.97
CA LEU A 151 5.07 -3.36 6.29
C LEU A 151 4.65 -4.42 7.32
N LEU A 152 3.36 -4.83 7.31
CA LEU A 152 2.89 -5.92 8.16
C LEU A 152 3.66 -7.23 7.84
N THR A 153 3.83 -7.55 6.57
CA THR A 153 4.52 -8.76 6.11
C THR A 153 5.99 -8.75 6.53
N LEU A 154 6.68 -7.63 6.33
CA LEU A 154 8.06 -7.46 6.76
C LEU A 154 8.20 -7.54 8.28
N ARG A 155 7.33 -6.85 9.01
CA ARG A 155 7.33 -6.88 10.49
C ARG A 155 7.03 -8.27 11.05
N GLU A 156 6.11 -9.00 10.45
CA GLU A 156 5.77 -10.38 10.82
C GLU A 156 6.96 -11.32 10.60
N ARG A 157 7.64 -11.16 9.46
CA ARG A 157 8.74 -12.05 9.08
C ARG A 157 10.02 -11.79 9.85
N PHE A 158 10.36 -10.51 10.07
CA PHE A 158 11.66 -10.11 10.65
C PHE A 158 11.58 -9.61 12.09
N GLY A 159 10.40 -9.44 12.66
CA GLY A 159 10.20 -8.90 14.00
C GLY A 159 10.52 -7.40 14.15
N ARG A 160 11.08 -6.76 13.12
CA ARG A 160 11.45 -5.34 13.07
C ARG A 160 11.20 -4.78 11.68
N LEU A 161 11.24 -3.47 11.54
CA LEU A 161 11.27 -2.75 10.25
C LEU A 161 12.56 -1.95 10.11
N GLU A 162 12.93 -1.23 11.15
CA GLU A 162 14.13 -0.40 11.17
C GLU A 162 15.38 -1.19 10.76
N GLY A 163 16.16 -0.61 9.84
CA GLY A 163 17.39 -1.19 9.32
C GLY A 163 17.21 -2.38 8.36
N LEU A 164 15.98 -2.77 7.98
CA LEU A 164 15.77 -3.72 6.90
C LEU A 164 16.18 -3.10 5.55
N ARG A 165 16.79 -3.91 4.70
CA ARG A 165 17.12 -3.57 3.32
C ARG A 165 16.10 -4.21 2.39
N VAL A 166 15.35 -3.39 1.68
CA VAL A 166 14.37 -3.86 0.69
C VAL A 166 14.83 -3.43 -0.69
N ALA A 167 14.94 -4.37 -1.61
CA ALA A 167 15.19 -4.12 -3.01
C ALA A 167 13.87 -4.12 -3.77
N TYR A 168 13.52 -3.02 -4.42
CA TYR A 168 12.43 -2.99 -5.40
C TYR A 168 13.04 -3.03 -6.80
N VAL A 169 12.59 -3.95 -7.64
CA VAL A 169 13.13 -4.18 -8.98
C VAL A 169 12.02 -4.07 -10.02
N GLY A 170 12.10 -3.09 -10.91
CA GLY A 170 11.12 -2.91 -11.98
C GLY A 170 10.71 -1.46 -12.22
N ASP A 171 9.43 -1.26 -12.57
CA ASP A 171 8.84 0.04 -12.86
C ASP A 171 8.59 0.83 -11.57
N GLY A 172 9.06 2.07 -11.51
CA GLY A 172 8.84 3.01 -10.41
C GLY A 172 7.40 3.51 -10.31
N CYS A 173 6.45 2.60 -10.25
CA CYS A 173 5.01 2.86 -10.24
C CYS A 173 4.44 3.26 -8.86
N ASN A 174 3.13 3.32 -8.74
CA ASN A 174 2.40 3.71 -7.54
C ASN A 174 2.70 2.84 -6.30
N VAL A 175 2.95 1.54 -6.47
CA VAL A 175 3.37 0.65 -5.38
C VAL A 175 4.77 1.04 -4.90
N CYS A 176 5.72 1.22 -5.84
CA CYS A 176 7.06 1.70 -5.53
C CYS A 176 7.05 3.07 -4.83
N HIS A 177 6.22 4.01 -5.30
CA HIS A 177 6.05 5.30 -4.64
C HIS A 177 5.62 5.17 -3.18
N SER A 178 4.65 4.30 -2.91
CA SER A 178 4.16 4.07 -1.55
C SER A 178 5.19 3.36 -0.68
N LEU A 179 5.99 2.45 -1.25
CA LEU A 179 7.13 1.83 -0.56
C LEU A 179 8.23 2.84 -0.22
N CYS A 180 8.45 3.88 -1.06
CA CYS A 180 9.38 4.97 -0.72
C CYS A 180 8.97 5.66 0.58
N PHE A 181 7.69 6.01 0.74
CA PHE A 181 7.18 6.59 1.99
C PHE A 181 7.20 5.58 3.14
N ALA A 182 6.83 4.32 2.91
CA ALA A 182 6.87 3.28 3.92
C ALA A 182 8.29 3.11 4.50
N ALA A 183 9.31 3.03 3.64
CA ALA A 183 10.70 2.93 4.06
C ALA A 183 11.15 4.18 4.83
N ALA A 184 10.79 5.37 4.32
CA ALA A 184 11.10 6.64 4.97
C ALA A 184 10.52 6.75 6.37
N LYS A 185 9.26 6.32 6.58
CA LYS A 185 8.56 6.42 7.88
C LYS A 185 8.99 5.35 8.90
N THR A 186 9.66 4.28 8.47
CA THR A 186 9.98 3.11 9.32
C THR A 186 11.47 2.87 9.55
N GLY A 187 12.35 3.72 8.98
CA GLY A 187 13.79 3.57 9.12
C GLY A 187 14.39 2.43 8.29
N MET A 188 13.69 1.96 7.25
CA MET A 188 14.20 0.97 6.30
C MET A 188 15.08 1.63 5.24
N GLU A 189 15.95 0.84 4.60
CA GLU A 189 16.64 1.18 3.37
C GLU A 189 15.89 0.56 2.19
N LEU A 190 15.34 1.39 1.30
CA LEU A 190 14.76 0.96 0.04
C LEU A 190 15.73 1.29 -1.11
N ARG A 191 16.14 0.27 -1.85
CA ARG A 191 16.90 0.38 -3.09
C ARG A 191 15.99 0.07 -4.25
N VAL A 192 15.77 1.05 -5.11
CA VAL A 192 14.91 0.93 -6.30
C VAL A 192 15.80 0.76 -7.52
N ALA A 193 15.76 -0.40 -8.16
CA ALA A 193 16.37 -0.64 -9.45
C ALA A 193 15.33 -0.45 -10.55
N SER A 194 15.52 0.59 -11.36
CA SER A 194 14.63 0.91 -12.49
C SER A 194 15.44 1.38 -13.68
N PRO A 195 15.03 1.06 -14.93
CA PRO A 195 15.65 1.62 -16.13
C PRO A 195 15.38 3.11 -16.25
N GLU A 196 16.16 3.77 -17.10
CA GLU A 196 15.98 5.21 -17.40
C GLU A 196 14.56 5.46 -17.95
N GLY A 197 13.90 6.48 -17.40
CA GLY A 197 12.53 6.85 -17.74
C GLY A 197 11.43 6.06 -17.02
N TYR A 198 11.80 5.10 -16.17
CA TYR A 198 10.87 4.30 -15.36
C TYR A 198 11.15 4.41 -13.86
N GLU A 199 11.91 5.41 -13.44
CA GLU A 199 12.19 5.67 -12.04
C GLU A 199 10.94 6.19 -11.32
N PRO A 200 10.88 6.07 -9.97
CA PRO A 200 9.88 6.79 -9.19
C PRO A 200 9.93 8.30 -9.48
N ARG A 201 8.78 8.94 -9.43
CA ARG A 201 8.66 10.38 -9.68
C ARG A 201 9.57 11.18 -8.76
N ALA A 202 10.22 12.20 -9.31
CA ALA A 202 11.21 13.02 -8.59
C ALA A 202 10.61 13.70 -7.33
N GLU A 203 9.36 14.16 -7.42
CA GLU A 203 8.64 14.75 -6.29
C GLU A 203 8.39 13.76 -5.17
N VAL A 204 8.06 12.48 -5.48
CA VAL A 204 7.89 11.42 -4.50
C VAL A 204 9.21 11.10 -3.80
N LEU A 205 10.29 10.98 -4.57
CA LEU A 205 11.63 10.73 -4.03
C LEU A 205 12.09 11.88 -3.12
N ALA A 206 11.83 13.12 -3.50
CA ALA A 206 12.20 14.30 -2.70
C ALA A 206 11.42 14.31 -1.37
N ALA A 207 10.10 14.08 -1.40
CA ALA A 207 9.25 14.02 -0.22
C ALA A 207 9.66 12.85 0.71
N ALA A 208 9.83 11.64 0.17
CA ALA A 208 10.23 10.47 0.96
C ALA A 208 11.62 10.66 1.60
N ARG A 209 12.59 11.24 0.89
CA ARG A 209 13.90 11.58 1.47
C ARG A 209 13.81 12.64 2.56
N GLY A 210 12.85 13.56 2.45
CA GLY A 210 12.52 14.52 3.51
C GLY A 210 12.03 13.82 4.77
N ASP A 211 11.06 12.93 4.63
CA ASP A 211 10.50 12.13 5.73
C ASP A 211 11.55 11.25 6.41
N ALA A 212 12.44 10.64 5.63
CA ALA A 212 13.49 9.74 6.11
C ALA A 212 14.49 10.40 7.10
N ARG A 213 14.61 11.73 7.07
CA ARG A 213 15.52 12.45 8.00
C ARG A 213 15.18 12.23 9.47
N THR A 214 13.93 11.97 9.78
CA THR A 214 13.45 11.79 11.16
C THR A 214 13.60 10.36 11.68
N THR A 215 13.76 9.39 10.78
CA THR A 215 13.77 7.96 11.10
C THR A 215 15.10 7.28 10.82
N GLY A 216 15.99 7.94 10.08
CA GLY A 216 17.21 7.32 9.55
C GLY A 216 16.99 6.41 8.34
N GLY A 217 15.76 6.36 7.79
CA GLY A 217 15.44 5.62 6.56
C GLY A 217 16.21 6.16 5.35
N ARG A 218 16.30 5.34 4.31
CA ARG A 218 17.02 5.71 3.07
C ARG A 218 16.22 5.26 1.85
N VAL A 219 16.18 6.10 0.81
CA VAL A 219 15.60 5.76 -0.49
C VAL A 219 16.65 6.04 -1.57
N LEU A 220 17.15 4.99 -2.18
CA LEU A 220 18.19 5.00 -3.19
C LEU A 220 17.61 4.52 -4.52
N VAL A 221 18.03 5.15 -5.62
CA VAL A 221 17.68 4.69 -6.98
C VAL A 221 18.97 4.29 -7.67
N VAL A 222 19.00 3.09 -8.20
CA VAL A 222 20.13 2.47 -8.90
C VAL A 222 19.69 1.96 -10.28
N ARG A 223 20.64 1.66 -11.16
CA ARG A 223 20.32 1.13 -12.49
C ARG A 223 20.46 -0.39 -12.57
N ASP A 224 21.43 -0.94 -11.88
CA ASP A 224 21.67 -2.38 -11.90
C ASP A 224 20.79 -3.08 -10.84
N PRO A 225 19.89 -4.01 -11.25
CA PRO A 225 19.13 -4.82 -10.31
C PRO A 225 19.98 -5.59 -9.30
N ARG A 226 21.18 -6.00 -9.72
CA ARG A 226 22.13 -6.73 -8.87
C ARG A 226 22.61 -5.87 -7.70
N GLU A 227 22.92 -4.58 -7.97
CA GLU A 227 23.32 -3.62 -6.94
C GLU A 227 22.20 -3.41 -5.91
N ALA A 228 20.94 -3.36 -6.36
CA ALA A 228 19.80 -3.20 -5.45
C ALA A 228 19.63 -4.44 -4.56
N VAL A 229 19.72 -5.63 -5.15
CA VAL A 229 19.38 -6.90 -4.49
C VAL A 229 20.51 -7.41 -3.59
N GLU A 230 21.78 -7.01 -3.84
CA GLU A 230 22.91 -7.48 -3.05
C GLU A 230 22.72 -7.27 -1.55
N GLY A 231 22.63 -8.39 -0.81
CA GLY A 231 22.43 -8.42 0.64
C GLY A 231 21.09 -7.85 1.13
N ALA A 232 20.08 -7.73 0.26
CA ALA A 232 18.75 -7.31 0.65
C ALA A 232 18.04 -8.36 1.51
N ASP A 233 17.26 -7.92 2.51
CA ASP A 233 16.40 -8.79 3.35
C ASP A 233 15.11 -9.17 2.61
N ALA A 234 14.65 -8.32 1.70
CA ALA A 234 13.47 -8.59 0.87
C ALA A 234 13.69 -8.07 -0.56
N VAL A 235 13.25 -8.86 -1.54
CA VAL A 235 13.20 -8.48 -2.96
C VAL A 235 11.74 -8.34 -3.36
N TYR A 236 11.38 -7.19 -3.89
CA TYR A 236 10.02 -6.83 -4.30
C TYR A 236 9.99 -6.50 -5.79
N THR A 237 8.98 -6.99 -6.50
CA THR A 237 8.65 -6.51 -7.84
C THR A 237 7.14 -6.36 -7.99
N ASP A 238 6.71 -5.63 -9.01
CA ASP A 238 5.32 -5.44 -9.40
C ASP A 238 5.20 -5.64 -10.91
N THR A 239 3.97 -5.81 -11.38
CA THR A 239 3.68 -5.93 -12.81
C THR A 239 4.27 -4.77 -13.61
N TRP A 240 4.90 -5.08 -14.74
CA TRP A 240 5.49 -4.04 -15.59
C TRP A 240 4.45 -3.19 -16.30
N VAL A 241 3.32 -3.79 -16.66
CA VAL A 241 2.22 -3.10 -17.35
C VAL A 241 1.00 -3.07 -16.44
N SER A 242 0.88 -2.01 -15.66
CA SER A 242 -0.29 -1.79 -14.81
C SER A 242 -1.53 -1.44 -15.63
N MET A 243 -2.70 -1.71 -15.07
CA MET A 243 -4.00 -1.40 -15.67
C MET A 243 -4.13 0.10 -15.97
N GLY A 244 -4.39 0.45 -17.23
CA GLY A 244 -4.45 1.83 -17.72
C GLY A 244 -3.15 2.30 -18.41
N PHE A 245 -2.10 1.45 -18.46
CA PHE A 245 -0.83 1.72 -19.14
C PHE A 245 -0.58 0.77 -20.32
N GLU A 246 -1.65 0.20 -20.91
CA GLU A 246 -1.57 -0.72 -22.04
C GLU A 246 -0.97 -0.06 -23.29
N ALA A 247 -1.19 1.25 -23.44
CA ALA A 247 -0.53 2.04 -24.48
C ALA A 247 0.98 2.08 -24.21
N GLY A 248 1.79 1.52 -25.11
CA GLY A 248 3.25 1.42 -24.95
C GLY A 248 3.74 0.20 -24.16
N ALA A 249 2.87 -0.79 -23.89
CA ALA A 249 3.20 -2.00 -23.16
C ALA A 249 4.45 -2.72 -23.69
N ASP A 250 4.61 -2.87 -25.02
CA ASP A 250 5.76 -3.55 -25.61
C ASP A 250 7.08 -2.78 -25.40
N ALA A 251 7.06 -1.46 -25.44
CA ALA A 251 8.25 -0.66 -25.15
C ALA A 251 8.66 -0.80 -23.68
N ARG A 252 7.67 -0.80 -22.78
CA ARG A 252 7.88 -1.01 -21.34
C ARG A 252 8.43 -2.40 -21.04
N ARG A 253 7.87 -3.47 -21.64
CA ARG A 253 8.38 -4.85 -21.49
C ARG A 253 9.83 -4.96 -21.97
N ARG A 254 10.18 -4.34 -23.12
CA ARG A 254 11.57 -4.35 -23.61
C ARG A 254 12.53 -3.63 -22.65
N ALA A 255 12.14 -2.48 -22.12
CA ALA A 255 12.97 -1.71 -21.20
C ALA A 255 13.20 -2.46 -19.87
N LEU A 256 12.18 -3.19 -19.41
CA LEU A 256 12.21 -3.88 -18.12
C LEU A 256 12.70 -5.33 -18.20
N GLN A 257 12.96 -5.89 -19.37
CA GLN A 257 13.33 -7.29 -19.55
C GLN A 257 14.54 -7.73 -18.72
N SER A 258 15.53 -6.86 -18.52
CA SER A 258 16.71 -7.11 -17.67
C SER A 258 16.43 -6.92 -16.16
N TYR A 259 15.23 -6.50 -15.81
CA TYR A 259 14.77 -6.30 -14.42
C TYR A 259 13.85 -7.43 -13.93
N ARG A 260 13.77 -8.54 -14.66
CA ARG A 260 13.03 -9.70 -14.21
C ARG A 260 13.70 -10.31 -12.98
N VAL A 261 12.91 -10.61 -11.97
CA VAL A 261 13.36 -11.31 -10.77
C VAL A 261 13.34 -12.83 -11.05
N ASP A 262 14.52 -13.41 -11.14
CA ASP A 262 14.74 -14.83 -11.32
C ASP A 262 15.58 -15.42 -10.18
N GLY A 263 15.82 -16.72 -10.19
CA GLY A 263 16.60 -17.42 -9.16
C GLY A 263 18.03 -16.89 -9.05
N ALA A 264 18.65 -16.47 -10.17
CA ALA A 264 20.01 -15.95 -10.18
C ALA A 264 20.08 -14.56 -9.49
N LEU A 265 19.10 -13.70 -9.72
CA LEU A 265 19.00 -12.41 -9.03
C LEU A 265 18.69 -12.61 -7.54
N MET A 266 17.74 -13.48 -7.19
CA MET A 266 17.42 -13.82 -5.80
C MET A 266 18.62 -14.36 -5.02
N ALA A 267 19.51 -15.09 -5.65
CA ALA A 267 20.72 -15.64 -5.02
C ALA A 267 21.72 -14.57 -4.53
N LEU A 268 21.61 -13.31 -4.98
CA LEU A 268 22.44 -12.19 -4.52
C LEU A 268 21.91 -11.56 -3.23
N ALA A 269 20.64 -11.81 -2.89
CA ALA A 269 20.06 -11.34 -1.66
C ALA A 269 20.60 -12.06 -0.41
N ALA A 270 20.29 -11.59 0.76
CA ALA A 270 20.67 -12.25 2.00
C ALA A 270 20.11 -13.68 2.06
N PRO A 271 20.80 -14.65 2.70
CA PRO A 271 20.34 -16.06 2.74
C PRO A 271 18.94 -16.28 3.34
N HIS A 272 18.46 -15.30 4.14
CA HIS A 272 17.14 -15.31 4.75
C HIS A 272 16.11 -14.45 4.01
N ALA A 273 16.50 -13.92 2.85
CA ALA A 273 15.67 -12.99 2.09
C ALA A 273 14.33 -13.61 1.68
N ILE A 274 13.31 -12.75 1.63
CA ILE A 274 11.98 -13.10 1.13
C ILE A 274 11.71 -12.42 -0.21
N PHE A 275 10.86 -13.06 -1.02
CA PHE A 275 10.31 -12.49 -2.24
C PHE A 275 8.89 -11.97 -2.00
N MET A 276 8.59 -10.77 -2.49
CA MET A 276 7.33 -10.04 -2.34
C MET A 276 6.79 -9.58 -3.70
N HIS A 277 5.48 -9.58 -3.85
CA HIS A 277 4.75 -9.06 -5.01
C HIS A 277 3.30 -8.77 -4.60
N ASP A 278 2.75 -7.63 -4.97
CA ASP A 278 1.38 -7.24 -4.58
C ASP A 278 0.26 -7.95 -5.35
N LEU A 279 0.59 -8.69 -6.42
CA LEU A 279 -0.31 -9.44 -7.29
C LEU A 279 -1.32 -8.55 -8.07
N PRO A 280 -1.71 -8.96 -9.31
CA PRO A 280 -1.37 -10.23 -9.99
C PRO A 280 0.06 -10.22 -10.54
N ALA A 281 0.72 -11.38 -10.57
CA ALA A 281 2.01 -11.54 -11.21
C ALA A 281 1.87 -12.06 -12.64
N HIS A 282 2.66 -11.52 -13.57
CA HIS A 282 2.80 -12.05 -14.94
C HIS A 282 4.03 -12.92 -15.02
N ARG A 283 3.84 -14.20 -14.70
CA ARG A 283 4.90 -15.21 -14.69
C ARG A 283 5.62 -15.28 -16.03
N GLY A 284 6.94 -15.20 -15.99
CA GLY A 284 7.79 -15.11 -17.19
C GLY A 284 8.05 -13.69 -17.70
N GLU A 285 7.31 -12.67 -17.19
CA GLU A 285 7.61 -11.25 -17.39
C GLU A 285 8.46 -10.73 -16.22
N GLU A 286 7.87 -10.10 -15.20
CA GLU A 286 8.58 -9.48 -14.06
C GLU A 286 9.19 -10.50 -13.09
N VAL A 287 8.68 -11.73 -13.06
CA VAL A 287 9.13 -12.78 -12.15
C VAL A 287 9.03 -14.16 -12.79
N THR A 288 9.93 -15.07 -12.42
CA THR A 288 9.86 -16.47 -12.85
C THR A 288 8.97 -17.32 -11.93
N ASP A 289 8.44 -18.45 -12.44
CA ASP A 289 7.66 -19.41 -11.65
C ASP A 289 8.46 -19.94 -10.45
N GLU A 290 9.74 -20.21 -10.64
CA GLU A 290 10.65 -20.69 -9.61
C GLU A 290 10.71 -19.74 -8.40
N VAL A 291 10.74 -18.42 -8.64
CA VAL A 291 10.76 -17.41 -7.57
C VAL A 291 9.37 -17.24 -6.96
N MET A 292 8.33 -17.20 -7.79
CA MET A 292 6.95 -17.04 -7.33
C MET A 292 6.49 -18.15 -6.40
N ASP A 293 6.83 -19.40 -6.73
CA ASP A 293 6.39 -20.60 -6.00
C ASP A 293 7.50 -21.15 -5.07
N GLY A 294 8.66 -20.49 -5.06
CA GLY A 294 9.81 -20.88 -4.26
C GLY A 294 9.64 -20.65 -2.76
N PRO A 295 10.50 -21.26 -1.93
CA PRO A 295 10.40 -21.20 -0.47
C PRO A 295 10.62 -19.80 0.12
N ALA A 296 11.23 -18.88 -0.62
CA ALA A 296 11.42 -17.48 -0.23
C ALA A 296 10.16 -16.64 -0.47
N SER A 297 9.21 -17.11 -1.27
CA SER A 297 8.02 -16.35 -1.64
C SER A 297 7.04 -16.24 -0.47
N VAL A 298 6.65 -15.01 -0.17
CA VAL A 298 5.62 -14.69 0.85
C VAL A 298 4.41 -13.99 0.25
N VAL A 299 4.26 -14.01 -1.07
CA VAL A 299 3.26 -13.23 -1.82
C VAL A 299 1.83 -13.48 -1.37
N PHE A 300 1.48 -14.72 -1.01
CA PHE A 300 0.12 -15.04 -0.55
C PHE A 300 -0.11 -14.59 0.89
N THR A 301 0.91 -14.65 1.76
CA THR A 301 0.85 -14.07 3.11
C THR A 301 0.71 -12.55 3.02
N GLN A 302 1.48 -11.91 2.15
CA GLN A 302 1.40 -10.48 1.84
C GLN A 302 0.00 -10.10 1.35
N ALA A 303 -0.57 -10.87 0.42
CA ALA A 303 -1.93 -10.66 -0.07
C ALA A 303 -2.98 -10.78 1.06
N GLY A 304 -2.82 -11.75 1.96
CA GLY A 304 -3.67 -11.92 3.16
C GLY A 304 -3.54 -10.75 4.14
N ASN A 305 -2.35 -10.18 4.29
CA ASN A 305 -2.10 -9.03 5.16
C ASN A 305 -2.83 -7.75 4.72
N ARG A 306 -3.32 -7.67 3.48
CA ARG A 306 -4.19 -6.58 3.01
C ARG A 306 -5.49 -6.47 3.81
N LEU A 307 -6.06 -7.60 4.25
CA LEU A 307 -7.22 -7.60 5.13
C LEU A 307 -6.89 -6.92 6.47
N HIS A 308 -5.76 -7.26 7.06
CA HIS A 308 -5.36 -6.73 8.36
C HIS A 308 -4.91 -5.26 8.29
N ALA A 309 -4.29 -4.85 7.19
CA ALA A 309 -4.01 -3.46 6.88
C ALA A 309 -5.30 -2.65 6.72
N ALA A 310 -6.28 -3.18 5.98
CA ALA A 310 -7.60 -2.53 5.83
C ALA A 310 -8.32 -2.37 7.18
N LYS A 311 -8.28 -3.39 8.04
CA LYS A 311 -8.85 -3.30 9.40
C LYS A 311 -8.17 -2.23 10.24
N ALA A 312 -6.83 -2.15 10.21
CA ALA A 312 -6.09 -1.13 10.95
C ALA A 312 -6.43 0.28 10.47
N LEU A 313 -6.49 0.49 9.13
CA LEU A 313 -6.88 1.77 8.53
C LEU A 313 -8.29 2.20 8.95
N LEU A 314 -9.27 1.32 8.77
CA LEU A 314 -10.67 1.60 9.10
C LEU A 314 -10.86 1.89 10.59
N ALA A 315 -10.27 1.08 11.46
CA ALA A 315 -10.34 1.29 12.91
C ALA A 315 -9.61 2.55 13.39
N ALA A 316 -8.71 3.11 12.58
CA ALA A 316 -7.96 4.32 12.89
C ALA A 316 -8.75 5.59 12.55
N VAL A 317 -9.42 5.61 11.39
CA VAL A 317 -9.95 6.87 10.84
C VAL A 317 -11.47 6.96 10.86
N VAL A 318 -12.18 5.83 10.81
CA VAL A 318 -13.64 5.75 10.85
C VAL A 318 -14.10 5.47 12.28
#